data_5dcea929fc6aca36f657f3bfd96947f7
#
_entry.id   5dcea929fc6aca36f657f3bfd96947f7
#
_cell.length_a   1.000
_cell.length_b   1.000
_cell.length_c   1.000
_cell.angle_alpha   90.00
_cell.angle_beta   90.00
_cell.angle_gamma   90.00
#
_symmetry.space_group_name_H-M   'P 1'
#
loop_
_entity.id
_entity.type
_entity.pdbx_description
1 polymer ?
#
loop_
_entity_poly.entity_id
_entity_poly.type
_entity_poly.pdbx_seq_one_letter_code
_entity_poly.pdbx_strand_id
1 'polypeptide(L)'
;MDATLGLPVLVGLIAVALLFDFLNGLHDAANSIATIVSTRVLRPHYAVLWAAFFNFVAFAVFGLNVAQTIGTGIIEPSIIDAQVIFAALLGAIVWNLITWGLGIPSSSSHALIGGLVGGGMAKAGLSAAVWSGLSKTLLAIVLSPAVGFLLALVLVAIVSWASVRSTPFAVDRAFRILQFASASLYSLGHGGNDAQKTMGVIAVLLYSQGYLGEHFSVPFWVVLACQAAMALGTLMGGWRIVRTMGLRITKLTPMQGFCAETAGAATLFIATWLGVPVSTTHTITGAIVGVGAARRVSAVRWNVASSIVYAWVITIPASAGVAALAYWAVSLLRYMKIH
;
A
#
# COMPACT_ATOMS: atom_id res chain seq x y z
N MET A 1 20.57 -27.46 4.10
CA MET A 1 19.09 -27.48 4.37
C MET A 1 18.93 -26.97 5.78
N ASP A 2 18.49 -25.75 5.93
CA ASP A 2 18.15 -25.24 7.27
C ASP A 2 17.00 -26.10 7.82
N ALA A 3 17.06 -26.43 9.10
CA ALA A 3 16.03 -27.24 9.75
C ALA A 3 14.66 -26.62 9.52
N THR A 4 13.69 -27.43 9.11
CA THR A 4 12.29 -26.97 8.97
C THR A 4 11.84 -26.31 10.26
N LEU A 5 11.25 -25.11 10.15
CA LEU A 5 10.73 -24.39 11.32
C LEU A 5 9.72 -25.24 12.06
N GLY A 6 9.82 -25.25 13.38
CA GLY A 6 8.74 -25.82 14.19
C GLY A 6 7.42 -25.10 13.90
N LEU A 7 6.33 -25.86 13.79
CA LEU A 7 5.00 -25.35 13.47
C LEU A 7 4.60 -24.08 14.28
N PRO A 8 4.88 -23.98 15.61
CA PRO A 8 4.55 -22.76 16.37
C PRO A 8 5.26 -21.51 15.86
N VAL A 9 6.51 -21.62 15.44
CA VAL A 9 7.29 -20.48 14.91
C VAL A 9 6.74 -20.05 13.56
N LEU A 10 6.42 -21.00 12.68
CA LEU A 10 5.81 -20.71 11.38
C LEU A 10 4.46 -19.98 11.55
N VAL A 11 3.58 -20.52 12.40
CA VAL A 11 2.27 -19.90 12.70
C VAL A 11 2.46 -18.50 13.30
N GLY A 12 3.43 -18.32 14.20
CA GLY A 12 3.76 -17.01 14.77
C GLY A 12 4.19 -16.00 13.72
N LEU A 13 5.03 -16.38 12.76
CA LEU A 13 5.46 -15.53 11.65
C LEU A 13 4.30 -15.15 10.72
N ILE A 14 3.43 -16.10 10.41
CA ILE A 14 2.22 -15.83 9.62
C ILE A 14 1.30 -14.85 10.36
N ALA A 15 1.14 -15.01 11.68
CA ALA A 15 0.36 -14.09 12.49
C ALA A 15 0.96 -12.67 12.49
N VAL A 16 2.28 -12.52 12.55
CA VAL A 16 2.97 -11.23 12.43
C VAL A 16 2.77 -10.63 11.02
N ALA A 17 2.80 -11.44 9.97
CA ALA A 17 2.53 -10.97 8.61
C ALA A 17 1.06 -10.49 8.46
N LEU A 18 0.10 -11.21 9.02
CA LEU A 18 -1.30 -10.79 9.03
C LEU A 18 -1.53 -9.54 9.91
N LEU A 19 -0.79 -9.40 11.01
CA LEU A 19 -0.78 -8.17 11.82
C LEU A 19 -0.24 -6.99 11.00
N PHE A 20 0.84 -7.19 10.24
CA PHE A 20 1.32 -6.16 9.32
C PHE A 20 0.25 -5.78 8.30
N ASP A 21 -0.46 -6.74 7.72
CA ASP A 21 -1.51 -6.47 6.73
C ASP A 21 -2.72 -5.75 7.34
N PHE A 22 -3.09 -6.12 8.56
CA PHE A 22 -4.09 -5.37 9.34
C PHE A 22 -3.65 -3.91 9.58
N LEU A 23 -2.41 -3.69 9.99
CA LEU A 23 -1.85 -2.34 10.19
C LEU A 23 -1.72 -1.58 8.87
N ASN A 24 -1.43 -2.27 7.76
CA ASN A 24 -1.49 -1.73 6.41
C ASN A 24 -2.90 -1.22 6.11
N GLY A 25 -3.92 -2.04 6.30
CA GLY A 25 -5.32 -1.64 6.12
C GLY A 25 -5.74 -0.46 7.01
N LEU A 26 -5.29 -0.43 8.27
CA LEU A 26 -5.52 0.67 9.22
C LEU A 26 -4.83 1.98 8.77
N HIS A 27 -3.56 1.90 8.38
CA HIS A 27 -2.76 3.04 7.93
C HIS A 27 -3.31 3.60 6.62
N ASP A 28 -3.57 2.71 5.66
CA ASP A 28 -3.92 3.05 4.28
C ASP A 28 -5.43 3.13 4.03
N ALA A 29 -6.28 2.96 5.06
CA ALA A 29 -7.70 3.27 4.99
C ALA A 29 -7.96 4.66 4.39
N ALA A 30 -7.08 5.64 4.72
CA ALA A 30 -7.15 7.00 4.21
C ALA A 30 -7.10 7.07 2.68
N ASN A 31 -6.38 6.17 2.02
CA ASN A 31 -6.25 6.13 0.57
C ASN A 31 -7.60 5.92 -0.11
N SER A 32 -8.43 5.05 0.48
CA SER A 32 -9.76 4.69 -0.02
C SER A 32 -10.86 5.66 0.40
N ILE A 33 -10.71 6.37 1.55
CA ILE A 33 -11.84 7.12 2.11
C ILE A 33 -11.61 8.63 2.20
N ALA A 34 -10.37 9.14 2.12
CA ALA A 34 -10.09 10.55 2.35
C ALA A 34 -10.85 11.48 1.40
N THR A 35 -10.97 11.10 0.15
CA THR A 35 -11.68 11.85 -0.91
C THR A 35 -13.18 11.88 -0.65
N ILE A 36 -13.84 10.72 -0.52
CA ILE A 36 -15.30 10.61 -0.36
C ILE A 36 -15.80 11.18 0.97
N VAL A 37 -14.98 11.12 2.02
CA VAL A 37 -15.27 11.76 3.32
C VAL A 37 -15.10 13.28 3.25
N SER A 38 -14.01 13.76 2.62
CA SER A 38 -13.74 15.20 2.52
C SER A 38 -14.76 15.95 1.63
N THR A 39 -15.28 15.29 0.60
CA THR A 39 -16.37 15.80 -0.25
C THR A 39 -17.75 15.69 0.39
N ARG A 40 -17.83 15.04 1.56
CA ARG A 40 -19.09 14.81 2.31
C ARG A 40 -20.14 14.02 1.52
N VAL A 41 -19.69 13.11 0.65
CA VAL A 41 -20.57 12.17 -0.07
C VAL A 41 -20.98 11.03 0.85
N LEU A 42 -20.02 10.47 1.61
CA LEU A 42 -20.31 9.50 2.67
C LEU A 42 -19.88 10.01 4.05
N ARG A 43 -20.65 9.62 5.08
CA ARG A 43 -20.23 9.81 6.47
C ARG A 43 -19.07 8.87 6.79
N PRO A 44 -18.14 9.25 7.67
CA PRO A 44 -16.91 8.51 7.95
C PRO A 44 -17.11 7.01 8.21
N HIS A 45 -18.06 6.63 9.07
CA HIS A 45 -18.31 5.23 9.41
C HIS A 45 -18.88 4.40 8.26
N TYR A 46 -19.67 4.98 7.36
CA TYR A 46 -20.10 4.29 6.14
C TYR A 46 -18.99 4.21 5.10
N ALA A 47 -18.10 5.19 5.05
CA ALA A 47 -16.98 5.19 4.13
C ALA A 47 -15.99 4.06 4.43
N VAL A 48 -15.69 3.78 5.72
CA VAL A 48 -14.81 2.65 6.08
C VAL A 48 -15.46 1.30 5.79
N LEU A 49 -16.76 1.14 6.04
CA LEU A 49 -17.50 -0.07 5.69
C LEU A 49 -17.48 -0.31 4.18
N TRP A 50 -17.74 0.73 3.40
CA TRP A 50 -17.72 0.69 1.94
C TRP A 50 -16.34 0.30 1.41
N ALA A 51 -15.29 0.98 1.88
CA ALA A 51 -13.93 0.69 1.47
C ALA A 51 -13.47 -0.71 1.88
N ALA A 52 -13.76 -1.14 3.11
CA ALA A 52 -13.40 -2.45 3.61
C ALA A 52 -14.05 -3.58 2.80
N PHE A 53 -15.32 -3.41 2.40
CA PHE A 53 -16.00 -4.37 1.55
C PHE A 53 -15.31 -4.51 0.19
N PHE A 54 -15.02 -3.40 -0.50
CA PHE A 54 -14.37 -3.44 -1.80
C PHE A 54 -12.90 -3.86 -1.71
N ASN A 55 -12.18 -3.51 -0.65
CA ASN A 55 -10.86 -4.05 -0.37
C ASN A 55 -10.91 -5.56 -0.24
N PHE A 56 -11.87 -6.10 0.54
CA PHE A 56 -12.00 -7.54 0.74
C PHE A 56 -12.29 -8.29 -0.55
N VAL A 57 -13.25 -7.86 -1.36
CA VAL A 57 -13.65 -8.57 -2.58
C VAL A 57 -12.69 -8.39 -3.75
N ALA A 58 -11.62 -7.63 -3.60
CA ALA A 58 -10.63 -7.37 -4.65
C ALA A 58 -9.98 -8.65 -5.19
N PHE A 59 -9.87 -9.72 -4.39
CA PHE A 59 -9.34 -11.02 -4.83
C PHE A 59 -10.15 -11.65 -5.98
N ALA A 60 -11.42 -11.31 -6.11
CA ALA A 60 -12.28 -11.82 -7.17
C ALA A 60 -12.03 -11.12 -8.53
N VAL A 61 -11.32 -9.99 -8.54
CA VAL A 61 -11.10 -9.16 -9.73
C VAL A 61 -9.67 -9.32 -10.26
N PHE A 62 -8.68 -9.46 -9.36
CA PHE A 62 -7.27 -9.45 -9.72
C PHE A 62 -6.64 -10.84 -9.58
N GLY A 63 -5.70 -11.15 -10.49
CA GLY A 63 -4.77 -12.26 -10.32
C GLY A 63 -3.73 -11.98 -9.23
N LEU A 64 -2.75 -12.89 -9.05
CA LEU A 64 -1.75 -12.85 -7.96
C LEU A 64 -0.37 -12.38 -8.43
N ASN A 65 -0.30 -11.57 -9.49
CA ASN A 65 0.96 -11.16 -10.11
C ASN A 65 1.83 -10.30 -9.18
N VAL A 66 1.22 -9.44 -8.37
CA VAL A 66 1.96 -8.62 -7.39
C VAL A 66 2.53 -9.49 -6.28
N ALA A 67 1.78 -10.48 -5.81
CA ALA A 67 2.26 -11.41 -4.79
C ALA A 67 3.48 -12.21 -5.28
N GLN A 68 3.50 -12.63 -6.55
CA GLN A 68 4.64 -13.28 -7.16
C GLN A 68 5.86 -12.36 -7.21
N THR A 69 5.68 -11.10 -7.63
CA THR A 69 6.78 -10.12 -7.67
C THR A 69 7.38 -9.88 -6.29
N ILE A 70 6.57 -9.77 -5.25
CA ILE A 70 7.07 -9.60 -3.87
C ILE A 70 7.77 -10.86 -3.37
N GLY A 71 7.21 -12.05 -3.65
CA GLY A 71 7.75 -13.30 -3.14
C GLY A 71 9.09 -13.70 -3.76
N THR A 72 9.31 -13.37 -5.04
CA THR A 72 10.49 -13.85 -5.79
C THR A 72 11.31 -12.76 -6.45
N GLY A 73 10.84 -11.52 -6.48
CA GLY A 73 11.43 -10.45 -7.27
C GLY A 73 12.13 -9.33 -6.49
N ILE A 74 12.13 -9.34 -5.15
CA ILE A 74 12.75 -8.28 -4.33
C ILE A 74 14.03 -8.77 -3.66
N ILE A 75 13.97 -9.92 -3.03
CA ILE A 75 15.09 -10.58 -2.36
C ILE A 75 15.26 -11.97 -2.96
N GLU A 76 16.50 -12.41 -3.09
CA GLU A 76 16.81 -13.78 -3.54
C GLU A 76 16.14 -14.82 -2.64
N PRO A 77 15.28 -15.70 -3.17
CA PRO A 77 14.53 -16.66 -2.34
C PRO A 77 15.40 -17.55 -1.47
N SER A 78 16.63 -17.86 -1.93
CA SER A 78 17.62 -18.68 -1.19
C SER A 78 18.12 -18.00 0.10
N ILE A 79 17.99 -16.70 0.22
CA ILE A 79 18.43 -15.91 1.38
C ILE A 79 17.30 -15.77 2.41
N ILE A 80 16.06 -15.94 1.97
CA ILE A 80 14.88 -15.76 2.80
C ILE A 80 14.77 -16.90 3.82
N ASP A 81 14.80 -16.52 5.10
CA ASP A 81 14.51 -17.39 6.24
C ASP A 81 13.56 -16.72 7.23
N ALA A 82 13.22 -17.43 8.29
CA ALA A 82 12.36 -16.92 9.36
C ALA A 82 12.84 -15.61 9.97
N GLN A 83 14.17 -15.48 10.13
CA GLN A 83 14.77 -14.30 10.77
C GLN A 83 14.71 -13.09 9.86
N VAL A 84 14.96 -13.26 8.56
CA VAL A 84 14.83 -12.21 7.55
C VAL A 84 13.39 -11.74 7.46
N ILE A 85 12.42 -12.64 7.38
CA ILE A 85 10.99 -12.31 7.34
C ILE A 85 10.54 -11.59 8.62
N PHE A 86 10.93 -12.10 9.79
CA PHE A 86 10.60 -11.45 11.06
C PHE A 86 11.17 -10.04 11.13
N ALA A 87 12.44 -9.85 10.78
CA ALA A 87 13.11 -8.56 10.78
C ALA A 87 12.44 -7.58 9.79
N ALA A 88 12.09 -8.05 8.59
CA ALA A 88 11.42 -7.25 7.58
C ALA A 88 10.04 -6.77 8.05
N LEU A 89 9.23 -7.67 8.57
CA LEU A 89 7.90 -7.35 9.10
C LEU A 89 7.99 -6.39 10.30
N LEU A 90 8.93 -6.61 11.21
CA LEU A 90 9.13 -5.71 12.35
C LEU A 90 9.53 -4.30 11.90
N GLY A 91 10.45 -4.18 10.94
CA GLY A 91 10.85 -2.91 10.35
C GLY A 91 9.66 -2.16 9.73
N ALA A 92 8.83 -2.86 8.97
CA ALA A 92 7.64 -2.31 8.34
C ALA A 92 6.56 -1.91 9.38
N ILE A 93 6.30 -2.76 10.38
CA ILE A 93 5.32 -2.51 11.44
C ILE A 93 5.72 -1.28 12.25
N VAL A 94 6.97 -1.21 12.71
CA VAL A 94 7.48 -0.07 13.51
C VAL A 94 7.34 1.22 12.73
N TRP A 95 7.74 1.24 11.46
CA TRP A 95 7.63 2.44 10.64
C TRP A 95 6.17 2.85 10.40
N ASN A 96 5.29 1.90 10.09
CA ASN A 96 3.85 2.16 9.94
C ASN A 96 3.22 2.74 11.21
N LEU A 97 3.56 2.22 12.38
CA LEU A 97 3.05 2.73 13.65
C LEU A 97 3.52 4.16 13.94
N ILE A 98 4.80 4.46 13.65
CA ILE A 98 5.36 5.82 13.81
C ILE A 98 4.61 6.80 12.90
N THR A 99 4.50 6.49 11.61
CA THR A 99 3.88 7.39 10.63
C THR A 99 2.36 7.51 10.84
N TRP A 100 1.69 6.43 11.23
CA TRP A 100 0.28 6.47 11.63
C TRP A 100 0.07 7.35 12.86
N GLY A 101 0.89 7.20 13.90
CA GLY A 101 0.84 8.01 15.12
C GLY A 101 1.04 9.50 14.85
N LEU A 102 1.92 9.85 13.90
CA LEU A 102 2.19 11.22 13.48
C LEU A 102 1.16 11.75 12.47
N GLY A 103 0.31 10.88 11.89
CA GLY A 103 -0.67 11.26 10.85
C GLY A 103 -0.01 11.62 9.52
N ILE A 104 1.14 11.03 9.23
CA ILE A 104 1.93 11.22 8.02
C ILE A 104 1.53 10.15 6.99
N PRO A 105 1.02 10.52 5.80
CA PRO A 105 0.70 9.56 4.74
C PRO A 105 1.99 9.04 4.11
N SER A 106 2.56 8.01 4.70
CA SER A 106 3.66 7.23 4.13
C SER A 106 3.13 6.00 3.39
N SER A 107 4.03 5.20 2.82
CA SER A 107 3.65 3.99 2.11
C SER A 107 4.03 2.76 2.92
N SER A 108 3.03 1.99 3.36
CA SER A 108 3.21 0.68 3.98
C SER A 108 3.92 -0.32 3.05
N SER A 109 3.69 -0.20 1.74
CA SER A 109 4.41 -0.98 0.71
C SER A 109 5.90 -0.70 0.70
N HIS A 110 6.29 0.58 0.78
CA HIS A 110 7.70 0.96 0.84
C HIS A 110 8.33 0.53 2.17
N ALA A 111 7.58 0.59 3.26
CA ALA A 111 8.05 0.09 4.55
C ALA A 111 8.33 -1.41 4.49
N LEU A 112 7.47 -2.20 3.84
CA LEU A 112 7.69 -3.64 3.65
C LEU A 112 8.90 -3.93 2.75
N ILE A 113 9.00 -3.25 1.61
CA ILE A 113 10.14 -3.40 0.68
C ILE A 113 11.44 -3.00 1.37
N GLY A 114 11.45 -1.87 2.07
CA GLY A 114 12.59 -1.45 2.87
C GLY A 114 12.96 -2.48 3.94
N GLY A 115 11.97 -3.02 4.64
CA GLY A 115 12.16 -4.09 5.62
C GLY A 115 12.79 -5.35 5.01
N LEU A 116 12.27 -5.82 3.87
CA LEU A 116 12.82 -6.98 3.15
C LEU A 116 14.27 -6.73 2.72
N VAL A 117 14.55 -5.58 2.10
CA VAL A 117 15.89 -5.19 1.67
C VAL A 117 16.82 -5.09 2.86
N GLY A 118 16.41 -4.40 3.94
CA GLY A 118 17.23 -4.24 5.14
C GLY A 118 17.55 -5.54 5.86
N GLY A 119 16.56 -6.41 6.04
CA GLY A 119 16.75 -7.73 6.64
C GLY A 119 17.62 -8.65 5.78
N GLY A 120 17.35 -8.69 4.46
CA GLY A 120 18.15 -9.48 3.50
C GLY A 120 19.60 -9.00 3.43
N MET A 121 19.83 -7.70 3.33
CA MET A 121 21.17 -7.14 3.30
C MET A 121 21.93 -7.31 4.62
N ALA A 122 21.25 -7.28 5.75
CA ALA A 122 21.87 -7.57 7.05
C ALA A 122 22.37 -9.02 7.13
N LYS A 123 21.73 -9.97 6.43
CA LYS A 123 22.11 -11.37 6.35
C LYS A 123 23.23 -11.62 5.33
N ALA A 124 23.10 -11.12 4.11
CA ALA A 124 23.94 -11.51 2.97
C ALA A 124 24.55 -10.32 2.18
N GLY A 125 24.46 -9.12 2.71
CA GLY A 125 24.99 -7.94 2.01
C GLY A 125 24.20 -7.58 0.75
N LEU A 126 24.86 -6.89 -0.18
CA LEU A 126 24.24 -6.40 -1.42
C LEU A 126 23.79 -7.51 -2.38
N SER A 127 24.31 -8.72 -2.24
CA SER A 127 23.92 -9.90 -3.04
C SER A 127 22.53 -10.43 -2.69
N ALA A 128 21.96 -9.99 -1.57
CA ALA A 128 20.60 -10.35 -1.19
C ALA A 128 19.53 -9.78 -2.11
N ALA A 129 19.78 -8.62 -2.74
CA ALA A 129 18.80 -7.91 -3.51
C ALA A 129 18.70 -8.41 -4.95
N VAL A 130 17.48 -8.68 -5.43
CA VAL A 130 17.17 -8.89 -6.85
C VAL A 130 17.09 -7.53 -7.53
N TRP A 131 18.23 -7.01 -8.00
CA TRP A 131 18.36 -5.65 -8.50
C TRP A 131 17.41 -5.33 -9.66
N SER A 132 17.08 -6.30 -10.53
CA SER A 132 16.15 -6.12 -11.64
C SER A 132 14.71 -5.87 -11.16
N GLY A 133 14.25 -6.55 -10.13
CA GLY A 133 12.94 -6.34 -9.54
C GLY A 133 12.90 -5.11 -8.65
N LEU A 134 13.96 -4.90 -7.85
CA LEU A 134 14.07 -3.72 -6.99
C LEU A 134 14.08 -2.41 -7.80
N SER A 135 14.84 -2.35 -8.90
CA SER A 135 14.88 -1.16 -9.77
C SER A 135 13.54 -0.88 -10.44
N LYS A 136 12.81 -1.91 -10.91
CA LYS A 136 11.44 -1.76 -11.44
C LYS A 136 10.50 -1.19 -10.37
N THR A 137 10.60 -1.69 -9.15
CA THR A 137 9.79 -1.22 -8.03
C THR A 137 10.12 0.22 -7.66
N LEU A 138 11.41 0.59 -7.57
CA LEU A 138 11.84 1.96 -7.32
C LEU A 138 11.37 2.93 -8.41
N LEU A 139 11.42 2.51 -9.68
CA LEU A 139 10.87 3.30 -10.79
C LEU A 139 9.35 3.48 -10.65
N ALA A 140 8.63 2.43 -10.31
CA ALA A 140 7.18 2.47 -10.11
C ALA A 140 6.77 3.40 -8.96
N ILE A 141 7.60 3.52 -7.92
CA ILE A 141 7.43 4.45 -6.79
C ILE A 141 7.38 5.90 -7.26
N VAL A 142 8.23 6.26 -8.21
CA VAL A 142 8.28 7.62 -8.78
C VAL A 142 7.20 7.83 -9.83
N LEU A 143 6.94 6.81 -10.66
CA LEU A 143 5.98 6.91 -11.75
C LEU A 143 4.53 6.92 -11.27
N SER A 144 4.18 6.15 -10.23
CA SER A 144 2.78 6.01 -9.80
C SER A 144 2.14 7.35 -9.37
N PRO A 145 2.76 8.22 -8.55
CA PRO A 145 2.19 9.53 -8.25
C PRO A 145 2.17 10.46 -9.46
N ALA A 146 3.16 10.37 -10.37
CA ALA A 146 3.20 11.18 -11.57
C ALA A 146 2.06 10.80 -12.54
N VAL A 147 1.84 9.51 -12.75
CA VAL A 147 0.73 9.00 -13.58
C VAL A 147 -0.61 9.38 -12.95
N GLY A 148 -0.78 9.17 -11.64
CA GLY A 148 -1.99 9.59 -10.92
C GLY A 148 -2.27 11.09 -11.07
N PHE A 149 -1.24 11.93 -10.94
CA PHE A 149 -1.31 13.37 -11.12
C PHE A 149 -1.74 13.75 -12.55
N LEU A 150 -1.08 13.21 -13.57
CA LEU A 150 -1.37 13.53 -14.98
C LEU A 150 -2.75 13.05 -15.40
N LEU A 151 -3.13 11.83 -15.04
CA LEU A 151 -4.47 11.31 -15.32
C LEU A 151 -5.55 12.15 -14.63
N ALA A 152 -5.31 12.60 -13.40
CA ALA A 152 -6.25 13.46 -12.69
C ALA A 152 -6.41 14.82 -13.38
N LEU A 153 -5.33 15.44 -13.87
CA LEU A 153 -5.39 16.67 -14.68
C LEU A 153 -6.25 16.48 -15.92
N VAL A 154 -5.99 15.41 -16.68
CA VAL A 154 -6.71 15.08 -17.91
C VAL A 154 -8.19 14.84 -17.61
N LEU A 155 -8.51 14.06 -16.58
CA LEU A 155 -9.89 13.77 -16.20
C LEU A 155 -10.65 15.04 -15.77
N VAL A 156 -10.02 15.93 -15.01
CA VAL A 156 -10.66 17.21 -14.65
C VAL A 156 -10.93 18.05 -15.89
N ALA A 157 -10.01 18.10 -16.85
CA ALA A 157 -10.21 18.83 -18.11
C ALA A 157 -11.38 18.24 -18.91
N ILE A 158 -11.42 16.91 -19.11
CA ILE A 158 -12.48 16.20 -19.83
C ILE A 158 -13.84 16.43 -19.16
N VAL A 159 -13.92 16.20 -17.85
CA VAL A 159 -15.17 16.33 -17.08
C VAL A 159 -15.65 17.78 -17.05
N SER A 160 -14.76 18.76 -16.90
CA SER A 160 -15.10 20.16 -16.94
C SER A 160 -15.66 20.57 -18.32
N TRP A 161 -15.03 20.10 -19.40
CA TRP A 161 -15.51 20.34 -20.76
C TRP A 161 -16.87 19.68 -21.01
N ALA A 162 -17.05 18.43 -20.60
CA ALA A 162 -18.32 17.71 -20.74
C ALA A 162 -19.47 18.38 -19.92
N SER A 163 -19.12 19.02 -18.81
CA SER A 163 -20.07 19.65 -17.89
C SER A 163 -20.33 21.15 -18.19
N VAL A 164 -19.69 21.74 -19.21
CA VAL A 164 -19.73 23.19 -19.47
C VAL A 164 -21.14 23.75 -19.69
N ARG A 165 -22.05 22.92 -20.20
CA ARG A 165 -23.47 23.29 -20.44
C ARG A 165 -24.40 22.92 -19.31
N SER A 166 -23.90 22.31 -18.24
CA SER A 166 -24.68 21.86 -17.10
C SER A 166 -24.67 22.87 -15.97
N THR A 167 -25.75 22.93 -15.18
CA THR A 167 -25.79 23.78 -14.00
C THR A 167 -24.89 23.23 -12.91
N PRO A 168 -24.29 24.09 -12.04
CA PRO A 168 -23.46 23.65 -10.92
C PRO A 168 -24.17 22.64 -9.99
N PHE A 169 -25.46 22.81 -9.79
CA PHE A 169 -26.28 21.92 -8.97
C PHE A 169 -26.41 20.52 -9.61
N ALA A 170 -26.66 20.44 -10.93
CA ALA A 170 -26.75 19.17 -11.63
C ALA A 170 -25.42 18.42 -11.62
N VAL A 171 -24.31 19.14 -11.82
CA VAL A 171 -22.94 18.58 -11.75
C VAL A 171 -22.66 18.04 -10.34
N ASP A 172 -22.89 18.82 -9.28
CA ASP A 172 -22.65 18.35 -7.91
C ASP A 172 -23.46 17.09 -7.60
N ARG A 173 -24.77 17.08 -7.94
CA ARG A 173 -25.64 15.93 -7.73
C ARG A 173 -25.17 14.69 -8.49
N ALA A 174 -24.79 14.82 -9.76
CA ALA A 174 -24.31 13.72 -10.58
C ALA A 174 -23.00 13.14 -10.03
N PHE A 175 -22.04 14.01 -9.68
CA PHE A 175 -20.74 13.53 -9.20
C PHE A 175 -20.77 13.00 -7.76
N ARG A 176 -21.75 13.37 -6.93
CA ARG A 176 -22.01 12.68 -5.67
C ARG A 176 -22.39 11.21 -5.88
N ILE A 177 -23.14 10.90 -6.93
CA ILE A 177 -23.52 9.51 -7.28
C ILE A 177 -22.32 8.80 -7.91
N LEU A 178 -21.67 9.41 -8.88
CA LEU A 178 -20.52 8.82 -9.59
C LEU A 178 -19.34 8.55 -8.65
N GLN A 179 -19.19 9.34 -7.58
CA GLN A 179 -18.13 9.16 -6.59
C GLN A 179 -18.28 7.84 -5.81
N PHE A 180 -19.47 7.28 -5.66
CA PHE A 180 -19.62 5.90 -5.13
C PHE A 180 -18.94 4.89 -6.03
N ALA A 181 -19.09 5.01 -7.34
CA ALA A 181 -18.46 4.10 -8.28
C ALA A 181 -16.92 4.27 -8.29
N SER A 182 -16.42 5.51 -8.34
CA SER A 182 -14.97 5.74 -8.35
C SER A 182 -14.29 5.32 -7.03
N ALA A 183 -14.93 5.56 -5.89
CA ALA A 183 -14.45 5.10 -4.59
C ALA A 183 -14.44 3.56 -4.48
N SER A 184 -15.45 2.88 -5.06
CA SER A 184 -15.47 1.41 -5.15
C SER A 184 -14.32 0.89 -6.00
N LEU A 185 -14.13 1.44 -7.20
CA LEU A 185 -13.04 1.06 -8.09
C LEU A 185 -11.67 1.33 -7.45
N TYR A 186 -11.51 2.49 -6.80
CA TYR A 186 -10.26 2.78 -6.10
C TYR A 186 -9.99 1.78 -4.97
N SER A 187 -11.01 1.47 -4.14
CA SER A 187 -10.87 0.49 -3.05
C SER A 187 -10.59 -0.92 -3.57
N LEU A 188 -11.20 -1.34 -4.69
CA LEU A 188 -10.84 -2.60 -5.37
C LEU A 188 -9.36 -2.61 -5.79
N GLY A 189 -8.90 -1.56 -6.46
CA GLY A 189 -7.50 -1.44 -6.86
C GLY A 189 -6.53 -1.42 -5.68
N HIS A 190 -6.92 -0.75 -4.59
CA HIS A 190 -6.16 -0.68 -3.34
C HIS A 190 -6.02 -2.07 -2.70
N GLY A 191 -7.14 -2.77 -2.43
CA GLY A 191 -7.13 -4.13 -1.87
C GLY A 191 -6.41 -5.13 -2.77
N GLY A 192 -6.61 -5.01 -4.09
CA GLY A 192 -5.99 -5.87 -5.09
C GLY A 192 -4.48 -5.71 -5.23
N ASN A 193 -3.92 -4.54 -4.94
CA ASN A 193 -2.47 -4.31 -4.97
C ASN A 193 -1.82 -4.56 -3.60
N ASP A 194 -2.40 -4.02 -2.54
CA ASP A 194 -1.72 -3.97 -1.23
C ASP A 194 -1.78 -5.30 -0.48
N ALA A 195 -2.91 -6.01 -0.42
CA ALA A 195 -2.99 -7.30 0.25
C ALA A 195 -2.07 -8.35 -0.40
N GLN A 196 -1.86 -8.26 -1.73
CA GLN A 196 -0.97 -9.18 -2.42
C GLN A 196 0.50 -9.11 -1.96
N LYS A 197 0.93 -7.98 -1.39
CA LYS A 197 2.30 -7.84 -0.88
C LYS A 197 2.52 -8.73 0.33
N THR A 198 1.57 -8.76 1.25
CA THR A 198 1.60 -9.69 2.40
C THR A 198 1.40 -11.14 1.96
N MET A 199 0.53 -11.38 0.97
CA MET A 199 0.38 -12.72 0.38
C MET A 199 1.72 -13.24 -0.17
N GLY A 200 2.50 -12.40 -0.86
CA GLY A 200 3.82 -12.74 -1.36
C GLY A 200 4.81 -13.09 -0.24
N VAL A 201 4.80 -12.34 0.87
CA VAL A 201 5.65 -12.60 2.03
C VAL A 201 5.29 -13.93 2.70
N ILE A 202 4.00 -14.22 2.91
CA ILE A 202 3.56 -15.49 3.49
C ILE A 202 3.88 -16.65 2.53
N ALA A 203 3.62 -16.47 1.24
CA ALA A 203 3.88 -17.51 0.26
C ALA A 203 5.37 -17.86 0.14
N VAL A 204 6.27 -16.86 0.15
CA VAL A 204 7.71 -17.15 0.10
C VAL A 204 8.22 -17.79 1.39
N LEU A 205 7.63 -17.45 2.54
CA LEU A 205 7.91 -18.12 3.80
C LEU A 205 7.49 -19.60 3.74
N LEU A 206 6.28 -19.90 3.25
CA LEU A 206 5.80 -21.26 3.08
C LEU A 206 6.63 -22.04 2.05
N TYR A 207 7.03 -21.39 0.96
CA TYR A 207 7.88 -21.97 -0.08
C TYR A 207 9.27 -22.32 0.45
N SER A 208 9.91 -21.42 1.20
CA SER A 208 11.23 -21.64 1.80
C SER A 208 11.24 -22.79 2.82
N GLN A 209 10.08 -23.12 3.40
CA GLN A 209 9.90 -24.22 4.33
C GLN A 209 9.41 -25.53 3.67
N GLY A 210 9.28 -25.55 2.33
CA GLY A 210 8.89 -26.73 1.57
C GLY A 210 7.38 -27.06 1.58
N TYR A 211 6.54 -26.21 2.15
CA TYR A 211 5.09 -26.46 2.22
C TYR A 211 4.37 -26.28 0.87
N LEU A 212 4.99 -25.65 -0.13
CA LEU A 212 4.40 -25.40 -1.45
C LEU A 212 4.95 -26.31 -2.55
N GLY A 213 5.83 -27.27 -2.21
CA GLY A 213 6.47 -28.13 -3.20
C GLY A 213 7.49 -27.38 -4.07
N GLU A 214 7.63 -27.79 -5.34
CA GLU A 214 8.66 -27.25 -6.25
C GLU A 214 8.30 -25.90 -6.89
N HIS A 215 7.03 -25.52 -6.87
CA HIS A 215 6.54 -24.32 -7.53
C HIS A 215 6.02 -23.28 -6.52
N PHE A 216 6.50 -22.03 -6.68
CA PHE A 216 5.95 -20.91 -5.92
C PHE A 216 4.49 -20.68 -6.30
N SER A 217 3.61 -20.71 -5.31
CA SER A 217 2.18 -20.42 -5.47
C SER A 217 1.63 -19.76 -4.20
N VAL A 218 0.53 -19.04 -4.32
CA VAL A 218 -0.16 -18.45 -3.17
C VAL A 218 -1.38 -19.30 -2.84
N PRO A 219 -1.43 -19.98 -1.71
CA PRO A 219 -2.58 -20.77 -1.31
C PRO A 219 -3.83 -19.89 -1.12
N PHE A 220 -4.99 -20.38 -1.51
CA PHE A 220 -6.24 -19.60 -1.45
C PHE A 220 -6.59 -19.13 -0.03
N TRP A 221 -6.29 -19.93 1.01
CA TRP A 221 -6.49 -19.50 2.39
C TRP A 221 -5.63 -18.28 2.77
N VAL A 222 -4.40 -18.16 2.22
CA VAL A 222 -3.55 -16.98 2.40
C VAL A 222 -4.21 -15.76 1.78
N VAL A 223 -4.78 -15.92 0.57
CA VAL A 223 -5.52 -14.84 -0.11
C VAL A 223 -6.65 -14.33 0.78
N LEU A 224 -7.50 -15.22 1.29
CA LEU A 224 -8.62 -14.84 2.15
C LEU A 224 -8.17 -14.23 3.48
N ALA A 225 -7.13 -14.79 4.11
CA ALA A 225 -6.62 -14.30 5.38
C ALA A 225 -6.04 -12.87 5.25
N CYS A 226 -5.25 -12.60 4.20
CA CYS A 226 -4.71 -11.27 3.94
C CYS A 226 -5.82 -10.26 3.60
N GLN A 227 -6.75 -10.62 2.70
CA GLN A 227 -7.86 -9.71 2.39
C GLN A 227 -8.73 -9.41 3.62
N ALA A 228 -8.97 -10.40 4.48
CA ALA A 228 -9.71 -10.20 5.72
C ALA A 228 -8.93 -9.30 6.70
N ALA A 229 -7.63 -9.54 6.90
CA ALA A 229 -6.78 -8.73 7.76
C ALA A 229 -6.76 -7.26 7.31
N MET A 230 -6.54 -7.03 6.02
CA MET A 230 -6.54 -5.68 5.44
C MET A 230 -7.90 -5.00 5.55
N ALA A 231 -9.00 -5.71 5.26
CA ALA A 231 -10.35 -5.16 5.37
C ALA A 231 -10.69 -4.80 6.82
N LEU A 232 -10.35 -5.65 7.80
CA LEU A 232 -10.53 -5.37 9.23
C LEU A 232 -9.72 -4.15 9.67
N GLY A 233 -8.48 -4.00 9.19
CA GLY A 233 -7.67 -2.80 9.42
C GLY A 233 -8.34 -1.55 8.84
N THR A 234 -8.86 -1.63 7.62
CA THR A 234 -9.58 -0.52 6.96
C THR A 234 -10.81 -0.08 7.76
N LEU A 235 -11.54 -0.99 8.40
CA LEU A 235 -12.70 -0.67 9.25
C LEU A 235 -12.33 0.24 10.43
N MET A 236 -11.12 0.12 10.98
CA MET A 236 -10.66 0.98 12.08
C MET A 236 -10.44 2.44 11.63
N GLY A 237 -10.11 2.66 10.36
CA GLY A 237 -9.91 3.97 9.73
C GLY A 237 -8.68 4.72 10.24
N GLY A 238 -7.80 5.15 9.36
CA GLY A 238 -6.61 5.96 9.69
C GLY A 238 -6.96 7.45 9.82
N TRP A 239 -7.79 7.85 10.77
CA TRP A 239 -8.42 9.20 10.82
C TRP A 239 -7.43 10.37 10.81
N ARG A 240 -6.24 10.21 11.40
CA ARG A 240 -5.19 11.25 11.37
C ARG A 240 -4.68 11.47 9.95
N ILE A 241 -4.46 10.37 9.21
CA ILE A 241 -4.00 10.38 7.82
C ILE A 241 -5.14 10.84 6.89
N VAL A 242 -6.38 10.38 7.12
CA VAL A 242 -7.59 10.86 6.41
C VAL A 242 -7.69 12.39 6.48
N ARG A 243 -7.47 12.97 7.66
CA ARG A 243 -7.48 14.43 7.84
C ARG A 243 -6.37 15.12 7.05
N THR A 244 -5.18 14.53 6.99
CA THR A 244 -4.06 15.09 6.24
C THR A 244 -4.34 15.06 4.74
N MET A 245 -4.73 13.91 4.19
CA MET A 245 -4.97 13.72 2.76
C MET A 245 -6.24 14.43 2.27
N GLY A 246 -7.33 14.28 2.99
CA GLY A 246 -8.63 14.80 2.57
C GLY A 246 -8.84 16.29 2.79
N LEU A 247 -8.18 16.91 3.79
CA LEU A 247 -8.45 18.29 4.19
C LEU A 247 -7.25 19.21 4.13
N ARG A 248 -6.01 18.68 4.20
CA ARG A 248 -4.82 19.53 4.32
C ARG A 248 -4.08 19.75 2.99
N ILE A 249 -4.23 18.87 1.99
CA ILE A 249 -3.57 19.03 0.68
C ILE A 249 -4.30 20.08 -0.15
N THR A 250 -5.58 19.87 -0.40
CA THR A 250 -6.47 20.79 -1.14
C THR A 250 -7.92 20.60 -0.72
N LYS A 251 -8.80 21.56 -1.04
CA LYS A 251 -10.25 21.41 -0.83
C LYS A 251 -10.86 20.71 -2.05
N LEU A 252 -11.48 19.56 -1.84
CA LEU A 252 -12.10 18.76 -2.89
C LEU A 252 -13.60 19.03 -3.00
N THR A 253 -14.09 19.07 -4.24
CA THR A 253 -15.50 18.95 -4.60
C THR A 253 -15.82 17.51 -5.00
N PRO A 254 -17.10 17.07 -5.06
CA PRO A 254 -17.45 15.72 -5.50
C PRO A 254 -16.90 15.37 -6.89
N MET A 255 -16.94 16.30 -7.84
CA MET A 255 -16.34 16.14 -9.17
C MET A 255 -14.82 15.89 -9.09
N GLN A 256 -14.11 16.64 -8.26
CA GLN A 256 -12.67 16.46 -8.06
C GLN A 256 -12.34 15.17 -7.33
N GLY A 257 -13.15 14.77 -6.34
CA GLY A 257 -13.04 13.47 -5.68
C GLY A 257 -13.18 12.32 -6.67
N PHE A 258 -14.22 12.36 -7.49
CA PHE A 258 -14.43 11.40 -8.58
C PHE A 258 -13.22 11.33 -9.53
N CYS A 259 -12.68 12.46 -10.00
CA CYS A 259 -11.52 12.47 -10.89
C CYS A 259 -10.27 11.91 -10.22
N ALA A 260 -10.01 12.25 -8.95
CA ALA A 260 -8.85 11.75 -8.21
C ALA A 260 -8.93 10.22 -7.99
N GLU A 261 -10.08 9.72 -7.55
CA GLU A 261 -10.32 8.29 -7.32
C GLU A 261 -10.25 7.51 -8.63
N THR A 262 -10.83 8.02 -9.73
CA THR A 262 -10.79 7.37 -11.05
C THR A 262 -9.37 7.31 -11.60
N ALA A 263 -8.60 8.40 -11.49
CA ALA A 263 -7.20 8.43 -11.90
C ALA A 263 -6.36 7.44 -11.09
N GLY A 264 -6.57 7.43 -9.77
CA GLY A 264 -5.91 6.49 -8.87
C GLY A 264 -6.27 5.04 -9.19
N ALA A 265 -7.57 4.74 -9.35
CA ALA A 265 -8.05 3.41 -9.69
C ALA A 265 -7.45 2.90 -11.00
N ALA A 266 -7.48 3.70 -12.06
CA ALA A 266 -6.89 3.34 -13.35
C ALA A 266 -5.40 3.00 -13.23
N THR A 267 -4.64 3.81 -12.48
CA THR A 267 -3.22 3.56 -12.21
C THR A 267 -3.01 2.25 -11.46
N LEU A 268 -3.80 1.99 -10.41
CA LEU A 268 -3.68 0.78 -9.59
C LEU A 268 -4.08 -0.48 -10.37
N PHE A 269 -5.14 -0.43 -11.19
CA PHE A 269 -5.57 -1.57 -12.01
C PHE A 269 -4.48 -1.97 -12.99
N ILE A 270 -3.92 -1.00 -13.72
CA ILE A 270 -2.82 -1.26 -14.67
C ILE A 270 -1.61 -1.84 -13.95
N ALA A 271 -1.18 -1.24 -12.85
CA ALA A 271 -0.03 -1.70 -12.08
C ALA A 271 -0.25 -3.13 -11.54
N THR A 272 -1.44 -3.43 -11.01
CA THR A 272 -1.76 -4.75 -10.45
C THR A 272 -1.78 -5.84 -11.53
N TRP A 273 -2.35 -5.55 -12.71
CA TRP A 273 -2.32 -6.50 -13.83
C TRP A 273 -0.91 -6.75 -14.35
N LEU A 274 -0.07 -5.73 -14.37
CA LEU A 274 1.35 -5.86 -14.74
C LEU A 274 2.20 -6.50 -13.64
N GLY A 275 1.63 -6.81 -12.47
CA GLY A 275 2.37 -7.38 -11.34
C GLY A 275 3.35 -6.40 -10.69
N VAL A 276 3.14 -5.09 -10.86
CA VAL A 276 4.02 -4.06 -10.31
C VAL A 276 3.50 -3.64 -8.92
N PRO A 277 4.29 -3.86 -7.86
CA PRO A 277 3.95 -3.36 -6.53
C PRO A 277 4.14 -1.84 -6.49
N VAL A 278 3.03 -1.10 -6.49
CA VAL A 278 3.04 0.37 -6.38
C VAL A 278 2.62 0.82 -4.99
N SER A 279 2.86 2.09 -4.70
CA SER A 279 2.31 2.75 -3.52
C SER A 279 0.94 3.35 -3.83
N THR A 280 -0.08 2.80 -3.22
CA THR A 280 -1.45 3.31 -3.31
C THR A 280 -1.57 4.71 -2.71
N THR A 281 -0.86 4.98 -1.59
CA THR A 281 -0.76 6.30 -0.95
C THR A 281 -0.15 7.34 -1.89
N HIS A 282 0.93 7.00 -2.59
CA HIS A 282 1.57 7.93 -3.54
C HIS A 282 0.66 8.22 -4.73
N THR A 283 0.02 7.18 -5.26
CA THR A 283 -0.88 7.28 -6.42
C THR A 283 -2.04 8.22 -6.14
N ILE A 284 -2.77 8.02 -5.03
CA ILE A 284 -3.92 8.87 -4.70
C ILE A 284 -3.49 10.27 -4.27
N THR A 285 -2.36 10.41 -3.57
CA THR A 285 -1.83 11.73 -3.21
C THR A 285 -1.48 12.52 -4.47
N GLY A 286 -0.81 11.89 -5.45
CA GLY A 286 -0.53 12.49 -6.74
C GLY A 286 -1.81 12.94 -7.45
N ALA A 287 -2.84 12.09 -7.48
CA ALA A 287 -4.14 12.42 -8.07
C ALA A 287 -4.84 13.59 -7.32
N ILE A 288 -4.81 13.61 -5.99
CA ILE A 288 -5.37 14.72 -5.18
C ILE A 288 -4.64 16.04 -5.48
N VAL A 289 -3.32 16.02 -5.58
CA VAL A 289 -2.52 17.19 -5.97
C VAL A 289 -2.88 17.60 -7.40
N GLY A 290 -3.03 16.64 -8.32
CA GLY A 290 -3.41 16.88 -9.72
C GLY A 290 -4.76 17.59 -9.87
N VAL A 291 -5.82 17.11 -9.20
CA VAL A 291 -7.14 17.78 -9.25
C VAL A 291 -7.11 19.16 -8.59
N GLY A 292 -6.28 19.35 -7.55
CA GLY A 292 -6.06 20.65 -6.93
C GLY A 292 -5.38 21.63 -7.90
N ALA A 293 -4.30 21.20 -8.53
CA ALA A 293 -3.52 21.99 -9.49
C ALA A 293 -4.32 22.33 -10.75
N ALA A 294 -5.18 21.43 -11.23
CA ALA A 294 -6.07 21.65 -12.37
C ALA A 294 -6.99 22.85 -12.17
N ARG A 295 -7.40 23.14 -10.95
CA ARG A 295 -8.19 24.33 -10.62
C ARG A 295 -7.32 25.59 -10.63
N ARG A 296 -6.24 25.57 -9.88
CA ARG A 296 -5.15 26.57 -9.83
C ARG A 296 -4.00 26.00 -9.02
N VAL A 297 -2.77 26.25 -9.40
CA VAL A 297 -1.57 25.77 -8.71
C VAL A 297 -1.54 26.22 -7.24
N SER A 298 -2.02 27.43 -6.94
CA SER A 298 -2.13 27.96 -5.57
C SER A 298 -3.22 27.33 -4.70
N ALA A 299 -4.10 26.47 -5.26
CA ALA A 299 -5.09 25.74 -4.47
C ALA A 299 -4.48 24.54 -3.73
N VAL A 300 -3.29 24.12 -4.13
CA VAL A 300 -2.52 23.06 -3.46
C VAL A 300 -1.66 23.67 -2.35
N ARG A 301 -1.71 23.09 -1.16
CA ARG A 301 -0.82 23.47 -0.05
C ARG A 301 0.51 22.74 -0.20
N TRP A 302 1.42 23.33 -0.98
CA TRP A 302 2.70 22.73 -1.34
C TRP A 302 3.58 22.36 -0.14
N ASN A 303 3.49 23.09 0.98
CA ASN A 303 4.20 22.74 2.22
C ASN A 303 3.75 21.38 2.77
N VAL A 304 2.45 21.05 2.64
CA VAL A 304 1.94 19.73 3.04
C VAL A 304 2.38 18.67 2.03
N ALA A 305 2.25 18.95 0.73
CA ALA A 305 2.65 18.03 -0.32
C ALA A 305 4.16 17.69 -0.22
N SER A 306 5.03 18.67 -0.02
CA SER A 306 6.46 18.45 0.13
C SER A 306 6.79 17.64 1.39
N SER A 307 6.15 17.91 2.52
CA SER A 307 6.36 17.10 3.75
C SER A 307 5.98 15.62 3.56
N ILE A 308 4.96 15.35 2.75
CA ILE A 308 4.57 13.99 2.39
C ILE A 308 5.65 13.35 1.50
N VAL A 309 6.18 14.08 0.52
CA VAL A 309 7.27 13.58 -0.35
C VAL A 309 8.54 13.27 0.47
N TYR A 310 8.91 14.12 1.44
CA TYR A 310 10.01 13.82 2.36
C TYR A 310 9.79 12.51 3.13
N ALA A 311 8.57 12.29 3.64
CA ALA A 311 8.24 11.04 4.31
C ALA A 311 8.40 9.83 3.38
N TRP A 312 8.03 9.97 2.11
CA TRP A 312 8.20 8.90 1.11
C TRP A 312 9.66 8.50 0.92
N VAL A 313 10.55 9.48 0.80
CA VAL A 313 12.00 9.25 0.61
C VAL A 313 12.60 8.55 1.84
N ILE A 314 12.19 8.95 3.05
CA ILE A 314 12.74 8.40 4.30
C ILE A 314 12.20 7.00 4.61
N THR A 315 11.03 6.61 4.09
CA THR A 315 10.34 5.36 4.46
C THR A 315 11.20 4.12 4.21
N ILE A 316 11.78 3.96 3.01
CA ILE A 316 12.60 2.78 2.68
C ILE A 316 13.86 2.72 3.56
N PRO A 317 14.70 3.78 3.66
CA PRO A 317 15.88 3.74 4.52
C PRO A 317 15.55 3.49 6.01
N ALA A 318 14.49 4.12 6.52
CA ALA A 318 14.13 3.99 7.93
C ALA A 318 13.66 2.58 8.27
N SER A 319 12.73 2.02 7.49
CA SER A 319 12.26 0.64 7.69
C SER A 319 13.37 -0.39 7.47
N ALA A 320 14.27 -0.17 6.50
CA ALA A 320 15.44 -1.01 6.28
C ALA A 320 16.42 -0.98 7.47
N GLY A 321 16.67 0.21 8.03
CA GLY A 321 17.51 0.37 9.23
C GLY A 321 16.93 -0.37 10.43
N VAL A 322 15.63 -0.24 10.69
CA VAL A 322 14.95 -0.98 11.78
C VAL A 322 15.03 -2.49 11.54
N ALA A 323 14.78 -2.95 10.31
CA ALA A 323 14.86 -4.36 9.97
C ALA A 323 16.29 -4.92 10.14
N ALA A 324 17.33 -4.21 9.70
CA ALA A 324 18.72 -4.62 9.88
C ALA A 324 19.08 -4.73 11.38
N LEU A 325 18.70 -3.75 12.18
CA LEU A 325 18.91 -3.78 13.64
C LEU A 325 18.18 -4.97 14.28
N ALA A 326 16.94 -5.23 13.87
CA ALA A 326 16.17 -6.39 14.37
C ALA A 326 16.84 -7.72 13.98
N TYR A 327 17.34 -7.83 12.74
CA TYR A 327 18.08 -9.01 12.29
C TYR A 327 19.31 -9.27 13.16
N TRP A 328 20.15 -8.26 13.38
CA TRP A 328 21.36 -8.40 14.20
C TRP A 328 21.05 -8.66 15.67
N ALA A 329 20.00 -8.05 16.22
CA ALA A 329 19.59 -8.32 17.61
C ALA A 329 19.18 -9.79 17.79
N VAL A 330 18.39 -10.36 16.87
CA VAL A 330 18.02 -11.79 16.93
C VAL A 330 19.25 -12.68 16.75
N SER A 331 20.19 -12.33 15.86
CA SER A 331 21.44 -13.06 15.67
C SER A 331 22.30 -13.09 16.96
N LEU A 332 22.40 -11.94 17.62
CA LEU A 332 23.15 -11.83 18.89
C LEU A 332 22.51 -12.67 20.00
N LEU A 333 21.17 -12.62 20.13
CA LEU A 333 20.45 -13.43 21.11
C LEU A 333 20.61 -14.94 20.90
N ARG A 334 20.66 -15.37 19.62
CA ARG A 334 20.96 -16.77 19.30
C ARG A 334 22.39 -17.15 19.69
N TYR A 335 23.36 -16.28 19.38
CA TYR A 335 24.76 -16.50 19.75
C TYR A 335 24.94 -16.65 21.27
N MET A 336 24.31 -15.77 22.07
CA MET A 336 24.37 -15.81 23.55
C MET A 336 23.66 -17.03 24.16
N LYS A 337 22.72 -17.68 23.47
CA LYS A 337 22.05 -18.91 23.95
C LYS A 337 22.84 -20.18 23.66
N ILE A 338 23.81 -20.14 22.77
CA ILE A 338 24.62 -21.30 22.36
C ILE A 338 25.92 -21.36 23.17
N HIS A 339 26.34 -20.25 23.77
CA HIS A 339 27.48 -20.10 24.64
C HIS A 339 27.05 -19.74 26.07
#